data_978dbf920c4b4f2be1d87e35c2ad846c
#
_entry.id   978dbf920c4b4f2be1d87e35c2ad846c
#
_cell.length_a   1.000
_cell.length_b   1.000
_cell.length_c   1.000
_cell.angle_alpha   90.00
_cell.angle_beta   90.00
_cell.angle_gamma   90.00
#
_symmetry.space_group_name_H-M   'P 1'
#
loop_
_entity.id
_entity.type
_entity.pdbx_description
1 polymer ?
#
loop_
_entity_poly.entity_id
_entity_poly.type
_entity_poly.pdbx_seq_one_letter_code
_entity_poly.pdbx_strand_id
1 'polypeptide(L)'
;MRPRTDILAIFSTFMQLAGDRFDGWVSDPRLAKSMRQQLLHADDTNRAEAFWALHWYRLLQQHPRAAVHLWAYLQESCYWSATRVTRRFAMVQCSLADGFQIAIANTDRILYGYNPDYGSSLKAYARTAFGNCIRDQLRQQQDIHISSDWGLLRRLSQTQLNQALLAAGFVQPQIGSLVLMWQCFRAICIPEPGRPVRSLPAPDDTQLESIAERYNHLRQQL
;
A
#
# COMPACT_ATOMS: atom_id res chain seq x y z
N MET A 1 -2.78 -12.62 18.62
CA MET A 1 -4.11 -11.98 18.73
C MET A 1 -5.11 -13.03 19.24
N ARG A 2 -5.98 -12.68 20.17
CA ARG A 2 -7.09 -13.53 20.62
C ARG A 2 -8.32 -13.23 19.75
N PRO A 3 -8.87 -14.19 19.00
CA PRO A 3 -10.03 -13.97 18.15
C PRO A 3 -11.30 -13.69 18.99
N ARG A 4 -12.25 -12.98 18.42
CA ARG A 4 -13.57 -12.75 19.00
C ARG A 4 -14.51 -13.88 18.57
N THR A 5 -15.32 -14.37 19.52
CA THR A 5 -16.29 -15.45 19.27
C THR A 5 -17.73 -15.00 19.45
N ASP A 6 -17.94 -13.90 20.17
CA ASP A 6 -19.26 -13.34 20.41
C ASP A 6 -19.65 -12.34 19.32
N ILE A 7 -20.84 -12.48 18.75
CA ILE A 7 -21.37 -11.64 17.68
C ILE A 7 -21.40 -10.15 18.08
N LEU A 8 -21.80 -9.85 19.33
CA LEU A 8 -21.78 -8.49 19.83
C LEU A 8 -20.37 -7.91 19.78
N ALA A 9 -19.38 -8.65 20.27
CA ALA A 9 -17.98 -8.21 20.26
C ALA A 9 -17.44 -8.05 18.84
N ILE A 10 -17.75 -8.97 17.93
CA ILE A 10 -17.30 -8.93 16.53
C ILE A 10 -17.71 -7.64 15.81
N PHE A 11 -18.93 -7.16 16.04
CA PHE A 11 -19.48 -5.99 15.36
C PHE A 11 -19.44 -4.68 16.17
N SER A 12 -18.82 -4.69 17.36
CA SER A 12 -18.77 -3.50 18.22
C SER A 12 -17.43 -3.22 18.89
N THR A 13 -16.36 -3.98 18.55
CA THR A 13 -15.05 -3.75 19.14
C THR A 13 -14.00 -3.47 18.07
N PHE A 14 -13.05 -2.63 18.43
CA PHE A 14 -11.89 -2.28 17.60
C PHE A 14 -10.60 -2.79 18.22
N MET A 15 -9.65 -3.14 17.36
CA MET A 15 -8.35 -3.61 17.76
C MET A 15 -7.49 -2.47 18.29
N GLN A 16 -6.83 -2.72 19.41
CA GLN A 16 -5.78 -1.88 19.95
C GLN A 16 -4.43 -2.56 19.72
N LEU A 17 -3.46 -1.78 19.22
CA LEU A 17 -2.08 -2.20 19.05
C LEU A 17 -1.20 -1.38 20.00
N ALA A 18 -0.27 -2.04 20.69
CA ALA A 18 0.84 -1.42 21.41
C ALA A 18 2.11 -1.63 20.58
N GLY A 19 2.51 -0.62 19.81
CA GLY A 19 3.52 -0.78 18.77
C GLY A 19 3.08 -1.85 17.75
N ASP A 20 3.93 -2.84 17.52
CA ASP A 20 3.67 -3.94 16.57
C ASP A 20 2.98 -5.17 17.21
N ARG A 21 2.38 -5.02 18.37
CA ARG A 21 1.75 -6.13 19.08
C ARG A 21 0.27 -5.86 19.30
N PHE A 22 -0.51 -6.93 19.19
CA PHE A 22 -1.89 -6.90 19.60
C PHE A 22 -1.96 -6.70 21.14
N ASP A 23 -2.66 -5.66 21.57
CA ASP A 23 -2.86 -5.33 22.99
C ASP A 23 -4.24 -5.79 23.47
N GLY A 24 -5.29 -5.51 22.71
CA GLY A 24 -6.63 -5.90 23.09
C GLY A 24 -7.73 -5.50 22.13
N TRP A 25 -8.97 -5.71 22.60
CA TRP A 25 -10.19 -5.27 21.94
C TRP A 25 -10.87 -4.18 22.77
N VAL A 26 -11.14 -3.03 22.17
CA VAL A 26 -11.84 -1.91 22.81
C VAL A 26 -13.25 -1.86 22.28
N SER A 27 -14.24 -1.89 23.16
CA SER A 27 -15.65 -1.83 22.81
C SER A 27 -16.08 -0.38 22.55
N ASP A 28 -16.81 -0.17 21.45
CA ASP A 28 -17.55 1.06 21.23
C ASP A 28 -18.97 0.90 21.86
N PRO A 29 -19.31 1.69 22.90
CA PRO A 29 -20.60 1.56 23.59
C PRO A 29 -21.82 1.83 22.68
N ARG A 30 -21.65 2.71 21.67
CA ARG A 30 -22.73 3.06 20.74
C ARG A 30 -23.01 1.92 19.76
N LEU A 31 -21.96 1.29 19.26
CA LEU A 31 -22.09 0.10 18.42
C LEU A 31 -22.61 -1.09 19.23
N ALA A 32 -22.10 -1.31 20.44
CA ALA A 32 -22.60 -2.37 21.31
C ALA A 32 -24.09 -2.22 21.61
N LYS A 33 -24.57 -0.99 21.88
CA LYS A 33 -25.99 -0.72 22.05
C LYS A 33 -26.79 -0.99 20.77
N SER A 34 -26.32 -0.51 19.63
CA SER A 34 -26.94 -0.74 18.31
C SER A 34 -27.05 -2.22 18.01
N MET A 35 -25.95 -2.97 18.18
CA MET A 35 -25.94 -4.41 17.90
C MET A 35 -26.85 -5.21 18.83
N ARG A 36 -26.91 -4.88 20.13
CA ARG A 36 -27.87 -5.51 21.07
C ARG A 36 -29.31 -5.30 20.63
N GLN A 37 -29.68 -4.10 20.19
CA GLN A 37 -31.01 -3.83 19.69
C GLN A 37 -31.35 -4.71 18.47
N GLN A 38 -30.43 -4.88 17.55
CA GLN A 38 -30.63 -5.76 16.39
C GLN A 38 -30.75 -7.24 16.80
N LEU A 39 -29.94 -7.69 17.75
CA LEU A 39 -29.96 -9.06 18.26
C LEU A 39 -31.30 -9.39 19.00
N LEU A 40 -31.96 -8.42 19.65
CA LEU A 40 -33.25 -8.61 20.28
C LEU A 40 -34.40 -8.86 19.28
N HIS A 41 -34.24 -8.39 18.05
CA HIS A 41 -35.20 -8.56 16.97
C HIS A 41 -34.90 -9.69 16.00
N ALA A 42 -33.81 -10.40 16.25
CA ALA A 42 -33.38 -11.52 15.41
C ALA A 42 -33.85 -12.85 15.96
N ASP A 43 -34.34 -13.71 15.10
CA ASP A 43 -34.67 -15.10 15.41
C ASP A 43 -33.41 -15.89 15.80
N ASP A 44 -33.56 -16.94 16.61
CA ASP A 44 -32.46 -17.80 17.08
C ASP A 44 -31.64 -18.46 15.94
N THR A 45 -32.23 -18.59 14.75
CA THR A 45 -31.58 -19.11 13.54
C THR A 45 -30.55 -18.14 12.92
N ASN A 46 -30.56 -16.87 13.29
CA ASN A 46 -29.78 -15.79 12.68
C ASN A 46 -28.54 -15.40 13.50
N ARG A 47 -27.89 -16.40 14.16
CA ARG A 47 -26.68 -16.15 14.98
C ARG A 47 -25.37 -16.26 14.23
N ALA A 48 -25.40 -16.57 12.94
CA ALA A 48 -24.18 -16.74 12.14
C ALA A 48 -23.48 -15.38 11.86
N GLU A 49 -22.17 -15.35 12.02
CA GLU A 49 -21.33 -14.19 11.68
C GLU A 49 -21.56 -13.68 10.24
N ALA A 50 -21.67 -14.60 9.28
CA ALA A 50 -21.91 -14.28 7.87
C ALA A 50 -23.27 -13.61 7.62
N PHE A 51 -24.31 -14.01 8.36
CA PHE A 51 -25.62 -13.35 8.29
C PHE A 51 -25.51 -11.87 8.67
N TRP A 52 -24.91 -11.57 9.82
CA TRP A 52 -24.75 -10.21 10.29
C TRP A 52 -23.86 -9.35 9.42
N ALA A 53 -22.81 -9.93 8.85
CA ALA A 53 -21.96 -9.25 7.88
C ALA A 53 -22.77 -8.81 6.64
N LEU A 54 -23.59 -9.71 6.09
CA LEU A 54 -24.45 -9.41 4.96
C LEU A 54 -25.60 -8.45 5.32
N HIS A 55 -26.17 -8.58 6.50
CA HIS A 55 -27.21 -7.67 7.03
C HIS A 55 -26.67 -6.23 7.07
N TRP A 56 -25.54 -5.98 7.71
CA TRP A 56 -24.94 -4.66 7.77
C TRP A 56 -24.47 -4.15 6.40
N TYR A 57 -23.99 -5.06 5.53
CA TYR A 57 -23.62 -4.70 4.18
C TYR A 57 -24.83 -4.17 3.37
N ARG A 58 -25.97 -4.83 3.45
CA ARG A 58 -27.21 -4.37 2.78
C ARG A 58 -27.70 -3.03 3.31
N LEU A 59 -27.42 -2.71 4.56
CA LEU A 59 -27.80 -1.46 5.20
C LEU A 59 -26.78 -0.31 4.98
N LEU A 60 -25.68 -0.53 4.25
CA LEU A 60 -24.62 0.49 4.07
C LEU A 60 -25.14 1.84 3.61
N GLN A 61 -26.09 1.86 2.71
CA GLN A 61 -26.66 3.10 2.15
C GLN A 61 -27.80 3.70 3.00
N GLN A 62 -28.37 2.92 3.91
CA GLN A 62 -29.61 3.28 4.60
C GLN A 62 -29.39 3.57 6.09
N HIS A 63 -28.35 3.00 6.68
CA HIS A 63 -28.10 3.09 8.11
C HIS A 63 -26.74 3.71 8.42
N PRO A 64 -26.67 4.85 9.12
CA PRO A 64 -25.42 5.61 9.29
C PRO A 64 -24.33 4.87 10.06
N ARG A 65 -24.68 3.82 10.82
CA ARG A 65 -23.70 3.02 11.58
C ARG A 65 -23.32 1.71 10.89
N ALA A 66 -23.93 1.36 9.76
CA ALA A 66 -23.67 0.08 9.08
C ALA A 66 -22.21 -0.05 8.68
N ALA A 67 -21.60 0.99 8.10
CA ALA A 67 -20.19 1.02 7.77
C ALA A 67 -19.30 0.78 9.00
N VAL A 68 -19.60 1.41 10.12
CA VAL A 68 -18.80 1.31 11.34
C VAL A 68 -18.90 -0.09 11.97
N HIS A 69 -20.07 -0.75 11.91
CA HIS A 69 -20.20 -2.16 12.28
C HIS A 69 -19.35 -3.07 11.40
N LEU A 70 -19.31 -2.80 10.09
CA LEU A 70 -18.45 -3.56 9.17
C LEU A 70 -16.96 -3.26 9.36
N TRP A 71 -16.58 -2.05 9.71
CA TRP A 71 -15.21 -1.72 10.10
C TRP A 71 -14.77 -2.53 11.32
N ALA A 72 -15.61 -2.59 12.36
CA ALA A 72 -15.37 -3.43 13.53
C ALA A 72 -15.24 -4.91 13.14
N TYR A 73 -16.14 -5.41 12.31
CA TYR A 73 -16.15 -6.77 11.80
C TYR A 73 -14.83 -7.13 11.08
N LEU A 74 -14.33 -6.25 10.23
CA LEU A 74 -13.17 -6.52 9.38
C LEU A 74 -11.81 -6.36 10.07
N GLN A 75 -11.75 -5.92 11.33
CA GLN A 75 -10.50 -5.71 12.08
C GLN A 75 -9.58 -6.94 12.09
N GLU A 76 -10.12 -8.13 12.27
CA GLU A 76 -9.34 -9.36 12.25
C GLU A 76 -8.78 -9.66 10.86
N SER A 77 -9.55 -9.39 9.80
CA SER A 77 -9.09 -9.57 8.43
C SER A 77 -7.96 -8.58 8.09
N CYS A 78 -8.06 -7.33 8.55
CA CYS A 78 -7.00 -6.33 8.45
C CYS A 78 -5.71 -6.83 9.13
N TYR A 79 -5.82 -7.25 10.39
CA TYR A 79 -4.67 -7.72 11.18
C TYR A 79 -3.96 -8.90 10.53
N TRP A 80 -4.69 -9.95 10.14
CA TRP A 80 -4.09 -11.13 9.55
C TRP A 80 -3.50 -10.86 8.16
N SER A 81 -4.11 -9.96 7.40
CA SER A 81 -3.56 -9.53 6.10
C SER A 81 -2.28 -8.73 6.30
N ALA A 82 -2.25 -7.78 7.25
CA ALA A 82 -1.06 -7.03 7.61
C ALA A 82 0.06 -7.97 8.09
N THR A 83 -0.21 -8.85 9.06
CA THR A 83 0.76 -9.82 9.57
C THR A 83 1.36 -10.70 8.46
N ARG A 84 0.52 -11.16 7.52
CA ARG A 84 0.99 -12.01 6.42
C ARG A 84 1.89 -11.25 5.45
N VAL A 85 1.53 -10.02 5.12
CA VAL A 85 2.28 -9.22 4.15
C VAL A 85 3.58 -8.73 4.76
N THR A 86 3.56 -8.12 5.95
CA THR A 86 4.78 -7.58 6.59
C THR A 86 5.83 -8.66 6.86
N ARG A 87 5.41 -9.88 7.27
CA ARG A 87 6.35 -11.01 7.42
C ARG A 87 7.04 -11.41 6.11
N ARG A 88 6.36 -11.31 4.96
CA ARG A 88 6.95 -11.65 3.64
C ARG A 88 7.84 -10.55 3.10
N PHE A 89 7.59 -9.31 3.49
CA PHE A 89 8.33 -8.14 3.08
C PHE A 89 9.26 -7.64 4.20
N ALA A 90 9.85 -8.54 4.99
CA ALA A 90 10.76 -8.23 6.10
C ALA A 90 11.98 -7.37 5.69
N MET A 91 12.35 -7.37 4.40
CA MET A 91 13.37 -6.50 3.82
C MET A 91 12.90 -5.04 3.65
N VAL A 92 11.61 -4.78 3.76
CA VAL A 92 11.03 -3.44 3.73
C VAL A 92 10.75 -3.04 5.17
N GLN A 93 11.18 -1.86 5.56
CA GLN A 93 10.88 -1.30 6.88
C GLN A 93 9.39 -0.94 6.98
N CYS A 94 8.54 -1.95 7.05
CA CYS A 94 7.10 -1.80 7.24
C CYS A 94 6.70 -2.60 8.48
N SER A 95 6.29 -1.89 9.50
CA SER A 95 5.80 -2.46 10.74
C SER A 95 4.42 -3.12 10.57
N LEU A 96 4.01 -3.96 11.51
CA LEU A 96 2.65 -4.48 11.55
C LEU A 96 1.62 -3.36 11.69
N ALA A 97 1.94 -2.34 12.49
CA ALA A 97 1.08 -1.18 12.68
C ALA A 97 0.87 -0.41 11.38
N ASP A 98 1.93 -0.19 10.58
CA ASP A 98 1.82 0.48 9.28
C ASP A 98 0.94 -0.33 8.31
N GLY A 99 1.19 -1.64 8.20
CA GLY A 99 0.37 -2.51 7.35
C GLY A 99 -1.09 -2.55 7.78
N PHE A 100 -1.36 -2.51 9.08
CA PHE A 100 -2.70 -2.45 9.62
C PHE A 100 -3.38 -1.11 9.32
N GLN A 101 -2.69 0.01 9.45
CA GLN A 101 -3.20 1.34 9.09
C GLN A 101 -3.54 1.45 7.61
N ILE A 102 -2.67 0.93 6.73
CA ILE A 102 -2.94 0.85 5.29
C ILE A 102 -4.24 0.08 5.02
N ALA A 103 -4.43 -1.07 5.68
CA ALA A 103 -5.64 -1.87 5.53
C ALA A 103 -6.89 -1.11 5.98
N ILE A 104 -6.88 -0.53 7.18
CA ILE A 104 -8.00 0.23 7.74
C ILE A 104 -8.38 1.41 6.86
N ALA A 105 -7.41 2.18 6.38
CA ALA A 105 -7.65 3.33 5.50
C ALA A 105 -8.34 2.94 4.17
N ASN A 106 -8.22 1.69 3.74
CA ASN A 106 -8.84 1.19 2.52
C ASN A 106 -10.16 0.44 2.75
N THR A 107 -10.69 0.39 3.99
CA THR A 107 -11.87 -0.42 4.33
C THR A 107 -13.10 0.01 3.53
N ASP A 108 -13.36 1.30 3.40
CA ASP A 108 -14.51 1.80 2.63
C ASP A 108 -14.43 1.40 1.16
N ARG A 109 -13.28 1.59 0.54
CA ARG A 109 -13.06 1.17 -0.86
C ARG A 109 -13.32 -0.32 -1.05
N ILE A 110 -12.92 -1.15 -0.08
CA ILE A 110 -13.11 -2.60 -0.10
C ILE A 110 -14.60 -2.94 0.09
N LEU A 111 -15.31 -2.27 0.99
CA LEU A 111 -16.73 -2.45 1.18
C LEU A 111 -17.52 -2.07 -0.09
N TYR A 112 -17.21 -0.96 -0.74
CA TYR A 112 -17.84 -0.56 -2.00
C TYR A 112 -17.52 -1.50 -3.17
N GLY A 113 -16.36 -2.14 -3.17
CA GLY A 113 -15.97 -3.09 -4.21
C GLY A 113 -16.46 -4.52 -4.00
N TYR A 114 -17.09 -4.82 -2.86
CA TYR A 114 -17.62 -6.15 -2.59
C TYR A 114 -18.96 -6.36 -3.30
N ASN A 115 -19.12 -7.53 -3.92
CA ASN A 115 -20.40 -7.96 -4.47
C ASN A 115 -20.72 -9.37 -3.92
N PRO A 116 -21.80 -9.51 -3.12
CA PRO A 116 -22.22 -10.79 -2.54
C PRO A 116 -22.64 -11.83 -3.57
N ASP A 117 -23.04 -11.41 -4.77
CA ASP A 117 -23.50 -12.31 -5.84
C ASP A 117 -22.39 -13.20 -6.40
N TYR A 118 -21.13 -12.85 -6.18
CA TYR A 118 -19.97 -13.68 -6.56
C TYR A 118 -19.70 -14.85 -5.59
N GLY A 119 -20.56 -15.09 -4.61
CA GLY A 119 -20.54 -16.26 -3.72
C GLY A 119 -19.42 -16.28 -2.68
N SER A 120 -18.52 -15.31 -2.65
CA SER A 120 -17.49 -15.19 -1.60
C SER A 120 -18.03 -14.48 -0.37
N SER A 121 -17.63 -14.92 0.84
CA SER A 121 -17.97 -14.18 2.05
C SER A 121 -17.20 -12.84 2.09
N LEU A 122 -17.82 -11.78 2.68
CA LEU A 122 -17.18 -10.49 2.85
C LEU A 122 -15.81 -10.60 3.54
N LYS A 123 -15.68 -11.48 4.53
CA LYS A 123 -14.42 -11.73 5.25
C LYS A 123 -13.32 -12.32 4.34
N ALA A 124 -13.68 -13.26 3.46
CA ALA A 124 -12.74 -13.87 2.52
C ALA A 124 -12.29 -12.87 1.44
N TYR A 125 -13.25 -12.15 0.86
CA TYR A 125 -12.98 -11.07 -0.10
C TYR A 125 -12.07 -9.99 0.51
N ALA A 126 -12.44 -9.46 1.68
CA ALA A 126 -11.70 -8.41 2.35
C ALA A 126 -10.26 -8.83 2.68
N ARG A 127 -10.05 -10.08 3.12
CA ARG A 127 -8.70 -10.61 3.41
C ARG A 127 -7.77 -10.55 2.20
N THR A 128 -8.29 -10.86 1.02
CA THR A 128 -7.53 -10.78 -0.24
C THR A 128 -7.30 -9.33 -0.62
N ALA A 129 -8.34 -8.51 -0.58
CA ALA A 129 -8.29 -7.10 -0.95
C ALA A 129 -7.34 -6.28 -0.05
N PHE A 130 -7.39 -6.46 1.27
CA PHE A 130 -6.44 -5.84 2.20
C PHE A 130 -4.98 -6.23 1.88
N GLY A 131 -4.74 -7.52 1.64
CA GLY A 131 -3.41 -7.99 1.26
C GLY A 131 -2.90 -7.36 -0.04
N ASN A 132 -3.77 -7.11 -1.02
CA ASN A 132 -3.43 -6.40 -2.25
C ASN A 132 -3.11 -4.92 -1.96
N CYS A 133 -3.99 -4.22 -1.23
CA CYS A 133 -3.77 -2.82 -0.88
C CYS A 133 -2.43 -2.60 -0.17
N ILE A 134 -2.10 -3.44 0.82
CA ILE A 134 -0.83 -3.33 1.54
C ILE A 134 0.34 -3.57 0.60
N ARG A 135 0.31 -4.61 -0.24
CA ARG A 135 1.38 -4.90 -1.20
C ARG A 135 1.58 -3.79 -2.21
N ASP A 136 0.49 -3.23 -2.73
CA ASP A 136 0.55 -2.16 -3.72
C ASP A 136 1.14 -0.88 -3.11
N GLN A 137 0.72 -0.54 -1.88
CA GLN A 137 1.28 0.59 -1.15
C GLN A 137 2.78 0.40 -0.85
N LEU A 138 3.18 -0.79 -0.41
CA LEU A 138 4.58 -1.11 -0.16
C LEU A 138 5.42 -1.09 -1.43
N ARG A 139 4.88 -1.54 -2.56
CA ARG A 139 5.56 -1.44 -3.86
C ARG A 139 5.73 0.01 -4.27
N GLN A 140 4.70 0.84 -4.11
CA GLN A 140 4.80 2.28 -4.39
C GLN A 140 5.84 2.95 -3.51
N GLN A 141 5.87 2.64 -2.21
CA GLN A 141 6.88 3.14 -1.28
C GLN A 141 8.29 2.61 -1.63
N GLN A 142 8.40 1.33 -2.00
CA GLN A 142 9.66 0.77 -2.51
C GLN A 142 10.10 1.43 -3.82
N ASP A 143 9.19 1.67 -4.74
CA ASP A 143 9.51 2.40 -5.97
C ASP A 143 10.02 3.83 -5.66
N ILE A 144 9.59 4.43 -4.56
CA ILE A 144 10.10 5.70 -4.06
C ILE A 144 11.45 5.52 -3.32
N HIS A 145 11.62 4.47 -2.49
CA HIS A 145 12.84 4.23 -1.71
C HIS A 145 13.94 3.47 -2.46
N ILE A 146 13.59 2.61 -3.44
CA ILE A 146 14.53 1.93 -4.35
C ILE A 146 14.95 2.84 -5.50
N SER A 147 14.32 3.97 -5.67
CA SER A 147 14.83 5.06 -6.49
C SER A 147 15.95 5.77 -5.73
N SER A 148 17.11 5.10 -5.62
CA SER A 148 18.35 5.85 -5.46
C SER A 148 18.38 6.91 -6.57
N ASP A 149 19.05 8.03 -6.37
CA ASP A 149 19.20 9.07 -7.39
C ASP A 149 19.62 8.48 -8.73
N TRP A 150 20.45 7.43 -8.70
CA TRP A 150 20.85 6.64 -9.86
C TRP A 150 19.70 5.86 -10.51
N GLY A 151 18.78 5.31 -9.72
CA GLY A 151 17.59 4.63 -10.21
C GLY A 151 16.61 5.60 -10.87
N LEU A 152 16.45 6.80 -10.31
CA LEU A 152 15.65 7.88 -10.92
C LEU A 152 16.26 8.33 -12.25
N LEU A 153 17.56 8.60 -12.28
CA LEU A 153 18.27 9.01 -13.51
C LEU A 153 18.15 8.00 -14.64
N ARG A 154 18.10 6.69 -14.32
CA ARG A 154 17.90 5.62 -15.32
C ARG A 154 16.50 5.62 -15.94
N ARG A 155 15.49 6.05 -15.20
CA ARG A 155 14.07 6.01 -15.60
C ARG A 155 13.61 7.29 -16.32
N LEU A 156 14.26 8.41 -16.07
CA LEU A 156 13.90 9.68 -16.69
C LEU A 156 14.00 9.59 -18.21
N SER A 157 13.01 10.17 -18.89
CA SER A 157 13.16 10.53 -20.30
C SER A 157 13.92 11.86 -20.41
N GLN A 158 14.50 12.13 -21.58
CA GLN A 158 15.17 13.41 -21.84
C GLN A 158 14.22 14.60 -21.65
N THR A 159 12.96 14.45 -22.05
CA THR A 159 11.92 15.48 -21.87
C THR A 159 11.65 15.77 -20.39
N GLN A 160 11.52 14.72 -19.57
CA GLN A 160 11.32 14.88 -18.13
C GLN A 160 12.53 15.50 -17.44
N LEU A 161 13.75 15.09 -17.82
CA LEU A 161 14.98 15.70 -17.31
C LEU A 161 15.05 17.19 -17.64
N ASN A 162 14.80 17.57 -18.91
CA ASN A 162 14.76 18.96 -19.32
C ASN A 162 13.75 19.79 -18.54
N GLN A 163 12.53 19.27 -18.35
CA GLN A 163 11.49 19.94 -17.57
C GLN A 163 11.90 20.13 -16.11
N ALA A 164 12.49 19.10 -15.50
CA ALA A 164 12.96 19.16 -14.12
C ALA A 164 14.09 20.19 -13.93
N LEU A 165 15.05 20.23 -14.87
CA LEU A 165 16.16 21.18 -14.84
C LEU A 165 15.67 22.62 -15.03
N LEU A 166 14.72 22.86 -15.94
CA LEU A 166 14.09 24.17 -16.14
C LEU A 166 13.32 24.60 -14.88
N ALA A 167 12.55 23.69 -14.28
CA ALA A 167 11.82 23.96 -13.03
C ALA A 167 12.76 24.25 -11.83
N ALA A 168 13.97 23.67 -11.84
CA ALA A 168 15.02 23.94 -10.86
C ALA A 168 15.82 25.24 -11.13
N GLY A 169 15.50 25.98 -12.21
CA GLY A 169 16.10 27.29 -12.52
C GLY A 169 17.40 27.22 -13.33
N PHE A 170 17.76 26.06 -13.90
CA PHE A 170 18.92 25.97 -14.80
C PHE A 170 18.65 26.64 -16.14
N VAL A 171 19.68 27.25 -16.72
CA VAL A 171 19.60 27.93 -18.04
C VAL A 171 20.17 27.05 -19.16
N GLN A 172 19.81 27.35 -20.40
CA GLN A 172 20.11 26.53 -21.60
C GLN A 172 21.56 26.00 -21.72
N PRO A 173 22.64 26.76 -21.55
CA PRO A 173 23.99 26.20 -21.64
C PRO A 173 24.27 25.12 -20.59
N GLN A 174 23.73 25.30 -19.37
CA GLN A 174 23.88 24.34 -18.28
C GLN A 174 23.05 23.07 -18.54
N ILE A 175 21.81 23.24 -19.01
CA ILE A 175 20.91 22.14 -19.35
C ILE A 175 21.53 21.23 -20.41
N GLY A 176 22.10 21.81 -21.48
CA GLY A 176 22.79 21.06 -22.52
C GLY A 176 23.92 20.17 -21.98
N SER A 177 24.75 20.72 -21.09
CA SER A 177 25.86 19.99 -20.44
C SER A 177 25.34 18.87 -19.54
N LEU A 178 24.29 19.12 -18.76
CA LEU A 178 23.69 18.12 -17.84
C LEU A 178 22.98 16.99 -18.60
N VAL A 179 22.31 17.32 -19.69
CA VAL A 179 21.68 16.33 -20.58
C VAL A 179 22.74 15.46 -21.26
N LEU A 180 23.82 16.04 -21.74
CA LEU A 180 24.94 15.28 -22.32
C LEU A 180 25.54 14.31 -21.29
N MET A 181 25.79 14.79 -20.08
CA MET A 181 26.28 13.94 -18.98
C MET A 181 25.32 12.78 -18.67
N TRP A 182 24.02 13.06 -18.60
CA TRP A 182 22.99 12.04 -18.40
C TRP A 182 22.94 11.02 -19.57
N GLN A 183 23.12 11.47 -20.80
CA GLN A 183 23.21 10.56 -21.97
C GLN A 183 24.43 9.63 -21.85
N CYS A 184 25.58 10.15 -21.42
CA CYS A 184 26.79 9.34 -21.17
C CYS A 184 26.53 8.31 -20.04
N PHE A 185 25.92 8.74 -18.93
CA PHE A 185 25.50 7.86 -17.86
C PHE A 185 24.60 6.73 -18.35
N ARG A 186 23.58 7.06 -19.14
CA ARG A 186 22.65 6.05 -19.69
C ARG A 186 23.35 5.05 -20.60
N ALA A 187 24.25 5.49 -21.43
CA ALA A 187 24.97 4.64 -22.37
C ALA A 187 25.87 3.61 -21.67
N ILE A 188 26.39 3.93 -20.48
CA ILE A 188 27.29 3.07 -19.71
C ILE A 188 26.56 2.24 -18.66
N CYS A 189 25.57 2.84 -18.01
CA CYS A 189 24.92 2.25 -16.81
C CYS A 189 23.57 1.59 -17.09
N ILE A 190 23.03 1.64 -18.33
CA ILE A 190 21.82 0.91 -18.69
C ILE A 190 22.19 -0.27 -19.57
N PRO A 191 22.04 -1.53 -19.08
CA PRO A 191 22.28 -2.71 -19.89
C PRO A 191 21.25 -2.86 -21.00
N GLU A 192 21.57 -3.67 -22.00
CA GLU A 192 20.71 -4.03 -23.12
C GLU A 192 19.32 -4.56 -22.71
N PRO A 193 18.32 -4.51 -23.63
CA PRO A 193 16.94 -4.91 -23.33
C PRO A 193 16.82 -6.32 -22.78
N GLY A 194 16.22 -6.48 -21.60
CA GLY A 194 15.94 -7.77 -20.97
C GLY A 194 16.30 -7.86 -19.48
N ARG A 195 17.11 -6.95 -18.95
CA ARG A 195 17.39 -6.89 -17.51
C ARG A 195 16.53 -5.85 -16.81
N PRO A 196 15.86 -6.17 -15.69
CA PRO A 196 15.04 -5.19 -14.98
C PRO A 196 15.92 -4.07 -14.42
N VAL A 197 15.75 -2.86 -14.92
CA VAL A 197 16.48 -1.63 -14.55
C VAL A 197 16.38 -1.31 -13.04
N ARG A 198 15.42 -1.91 -12.34
CA ARG A 198 15.13 -1.67 -10.92
C ARG A 198 16.17 -2.23 -9.95
N SER A 199 16.98 -3.19 -10.37
CA SER A 199 17.93 -3.92 -9.50
C SER A 199 19.39 -3.55 -9.71
N LEU A 200 19.69 -2.51 -10.49
CA LEU A 200 21.06 -2.13 -10.78
C LEU A 200 21.65 -1.29 -9.63
N PRO A 201 22.84 -1.61 -9.14
CA PRO A 201 23.54 -0.87 -8.10
C PRO A 201 23.91 0.54 -8.57
N ALA A 202 24.41 1.37 -7.66
CA ALA A 202 25.08 2.62 -8.01
C ALA A 202 26.24 2.34 -8.99
N PRO A 203 26.58 3.27 -9.88
CA PRO A 203 27.78 3.15 -10.69
C PRO A 203 29.01 2.97 -9.80
N ASP A 204 29.89 2.07 -10.17
CA ASP A 204 31.20 1.93 -9.55
C ASP A 204 32.20 2.99 -10.08
N ASP A 205 33.37 3.09 -9.46
CA ASP A 205 34.38 4.10 -9.82
C ASP A 205 34.82 3.98 -11.28
N THR A 206 34.97 2.76 -11.80
CA THR A 206 35.35 2.50 -13.21
C THR A 206 34.26 3.00 -14.17
N GLN A 207 32.99 2.80 -13.82
CA GLN A 207 31.87 3.30 -14.62
C GLN A 207 31.80 4.84 -14.57
N LEU A 208 32.07 5.45 -13.42
CA LEU A 208 32.09 6.89 -13.26
C LEU A 208 33.24 7.52 -14.09
N GLU A 209 34.43 6.91 -14.09
CA GLU A 209 35.55 7.31 -14.95
C GLU A 209 35.18 7.23 -16.43
N SER A 210 34.60 6.10 -16.86
CA SER A 210 34.15 5.92 -18.25
C SER A 210 33.08 6.94 -18.67
N ILE A 211 32.18 7.33 -17.76
CA ILE A 211 31.18 8.40 -18.01
C ILE A 211 31.89 9.73 -18.21
N ALA A 212 32.87 10.05 -17.35
CA ALA A 212 33.60 11.30 -17.42
C ALA A 212 34.44 11.42 -18.72
N GLU A 213 35.15 10.35 -19.09
CA GLU A 213 35.91 10.28 -20.35
C GLU A 213 35.03 10.48 -21.57
N ARG A 214 33.88 9.75 -21.63
CA ARG A 214 32.91 9.89 -22.72
C ARG A 214 32.32 11.30 -22.79
N TYR A 215 31.99 11.89 -21.65
CA TYR A 215 31.49 13.27 -21.58
C TYR A 215 32.54 14.26 -22.11
N ASN A 216 33.77 14.18 -21.66
CA ASN A 216 34.84 15.06 -22.09
C ASN A 216 35.11 14.96 -23.60
N HIS A 217 35.11 13.73 -24.13
CA HIS A 217 35.28 13.49 -25.57
C HIS A 217 34.15 14.15 -26.40
N LEU A 218 32.91 13.92 -26.02
CA LEU A 218 31.76 14.49 -26.74
C LEU A 218 31.66 16.02 -26.61
N ARG A 219 32.05 16.57 -25.46
CA ARG A 219 32.07 18.03 -25.24
C ARG A 219 33.10 18.76 -26.12
N GLN A 220 34.21 18.09 -26.46
CA GLN A 220 35.22 18.68 -27.37
C GLN A 220 34.81 18.68 -28.82
N GLN A 221 33.74 17.95 -29.19
CA GLN A 221 33.20 17.87 -30.55
C GLN A 221 32.03 18.82 -30.80
N LEU A 222 31.53 19.49 -29.74
CA LEU A 222 30.46 20.49 -29.77
C LEU A 222 31.03 21.91 -29.80
#